data_0847c90e5f215683b581dd2164384677
#
_entry.id   0847c90e5f215683b581dd2164384677
#
_cell.length_a   1.000
_cell.length_b   1.000
_cell.length_c   1.000
_cell.angle_alpha   90.00
_cell.angle_beta   90.00
_cell.angle_gamma   90.00
#
_symmetry.space_group_name_H-M   'P 1'
#
loop_
_entity.id
_entity.type
_entity.pdbx_description
1 polymer ?
#
loop_
_entity_poly.entity_id
_entity_poly.type
_entity_poly.pdbx_seq_one_letter_code
_entity_poly.pdbx_strand_id
1 'polypeptide(L)'
;METSKQQDYIYSFDLTNPPAHTNVKVYNNASDEYHIFNYNRAMIADENALLRLYKSVICIKDNDNLQIRSIASPKSTPFDSFTKEHPLDESIITTRLVEGTMINMFYHNEKWHIHTRGAVGGQYFYFRNQYYADQFSNNRQISFYDMFMECLQAEEKEELNDLAIIKCFSKSFVYSFVMQHPDNHIVIPVARPQLYLTHVFQVQQNNQVQHIVDFMNHHELTDLKSLNGLILTPERLVNDKDYDTMIQKYCNIQEDYKTVGLAFYNTKTGERAVHKSESYVTMKSLRGNNPNLQYQYLALRRADKIKEFLQYFPIYKKLFYKFYSQYRDFMKNVHQSYYKYYIKKTISHVSNKYMPHIYRIHHNVYLPSVNENKPKIITIAEVYKYFDDVDIGELLYALNYDGRQIEHERIVNTTTTL
;
A
#
# COMPACT_ATOMS: atom_id res chain seq x y z
N MET A 1 -46.79 -1.77 8.05
CA MET A 1 -45.44 -2.31 8.05
C MET A 1 -44.51 -1.18 8.48
N GLU A 2 -44.16 -1.14 9.74
CA GLU A 2 -43.16 -0.18 10.23
C GLU A 2 -41.80 -0.60 9.63
N THR A 3 -41.28 0.23 8.74
CA THR A 3 -39.90 0.15 8.30
C THR A 3 -39.07 0.41 9.54
N SER A 4 -38.47 -0.65 10.10
CA SER A 4 -37.47 -0.51 11.15
C SER A 4 -36.43 0.50 10.66
N LYS A 5 -36.38 1.68 11.28
CA LYS A 5 -35.29 2.64 11.02
C LYS A 5 -34.02 1.95 11.35
N GLN A 6 -33.25 1.61 10.34
CA GLN A 6 -31.90 1.06 10.46
C GLN A 6 -31.09 2.15 11.19
N GLN A 7 -30.65 1.85 12.40
CA GLN A 7 -29.95 2.83 13.23
C GLN A 7 -28.50 2.84 12.79
N ASP A 8 -28.12 3.91 12.08
CA ASP A 8 -26.73 4.14 11.69
C ASP A 8 -25.87 4.35 12.94
N TYR A 9 -24.61 3.90 12.86
CA TYR A 9 -23.69 3.99 13.98
C TYR A 9 -22.93 5.31 13.98
N ILE A 10 -22.73 5.91 15.18
CA ILE A 10 -22.03 7.17 15.36
C ILE A 10 -20.67 6.93 16.04
N TYR A 11 -19.59 7.32 15.36
CA TYR A 11 -18.25 7.42 15.94
C TYR A 11 -18.05 8.78 16.59
N SER A 12 -17.45 8.80 17.78
CA SER A 12 -17.05 10.03 18.47
C SER A 12 -15.54 10.13 18.55
N PHE A 13 -15.00 11.31 18.25
CA PHE A 13 -13.55 11.57 18.21
C PHE A 13 -13.18 12.64 19.23
N ASP A 14 -12.17 12.33 20.06
CA ASP A 14 -11.51 13.33 20.89
C ASP A 14 -10.26 13.84 20.16
N LEU A 15 -10.35 15.05 19.59
CA LEU A 15 -9.25 15.65 18.84
C LEU A 15 -8.29 16.42 19.74
N THR A 16 -8.69 16.75 20.97
CA THR A 16 -7.86 17.44 21.95
C THR A 16 -6.97 16.48 22.73
N ASN A 17 -7.48 15.26 22.99
CA ASN A 17 -6.76 14.21 23.68
C ASN A 17 -6.94 12.87 22.95
N PRO A 18 -6.35 12.73 21.74
CA PRO A 18 -6.50 11.52 20.96
C PRO A 18 -5.83 10.32 21.66
N PRO A 19 -6.25 9.08 21.37
CA PRO A 19 -5.64 7.89 21.94
C PRO A 19 -4.12 7.85 21.79
N ALA A 20 -3.42 7.29 22.76
CA ALA A 20 -1.97 7.07 22.68
C ALA A 20 -1.60 6.39 21.35
N HIS A 21 -0.42 6.75 20.80
CA HIS A 21 0.07 6.28 19.49
C HIS A 21 -0.71 6.82 18.27
N THR A 22 -1.52 7.86 18.45
CA THR A 22 -2.02 8.67 17.34
C THR A 22 -0.96 9.69 16.92
N ASN A 23 -0.59 9.67 15.64
CA ASN A 23 0.26 10.71 15.05
C ASN A 23 -0.63 11.85 14.55
N VAL A 24 -0.19 13.08 14.76
CA VAL A 24 -0.82 14.27 14.17
C VAL A 24 0.20 14.91 13.22
N LYS A 25 -0.22 15.17 12.01
CA LYS A 25 0.61 15.79 10.97
C LYS A 25 -0.13 16.97 10.38
N VAL A 26 0.53 18.12 10.31
CA VAL A 26 0.04 19.26 9.54
C VAL A 26 0.40 19.04 8.07
N TYR A 27 -0.55 19.27 7.20
CA TYR A 27 -0.42 19.08 5.77
C TYR A 27 -1.03 20.26 5.02
N ASN A 28 -0.20 20.96 4.25
CA ASN A 28 -0.64 22.09 3.42
C ASN A 28 -0.95 21.60 2.00
N ASN A 29 -2.13 21.92 1.51
CA ASN A 29 -2.55 21.65 0.15
C ASN A 29 -3.21 22.90 -0.44
N ALA A 30 -2.60 23.52 -1.42
CA ALA A 30 -3.01 24.80 -1.99
C ALA A 30 -3.21 25.88 -0.92
N SER A 31 -4.45 26.34 -0.69
CA SER A 31 -4.79 27.38 0.28
C SER A 31 -5.17 26.83 1.67
N ASP A 32 -5.30 25.51 1.81
CA ASP A 32 -5.84 24.90 3.01
C ASP A 32 -4.76 24.20 3.85
N GLU A 33 -4.86 24.39 5.17
CA GLU A 33 -4.06 23.67 6.16
C GLU A 33 -4.92 22.57 6.78
N TYR A 34 -4.48 21.32 6.61
CA TYR A 34 -5.14 20.16 7.16
C TYR A 34 -4.34 19.55 8.31
N HIS A 35 -5.04 19.19 9.38
CA HIS A 35 -4.50 18.38 10.46
C HIS A 35 -4.93 16.92 10.25
N ILE A 36 -3.96 16.05 10.02
CA ILE A 36 -4.22 14.63 9.73
C ILE A 36 -3.87 13.79 10.95
N PHE A 37 -4.87 13.16 11.55
CA PHE A 37 -4.68 12.20 12.63
C PHE A 37 -4.63 10.79 12.05
N ASN A 38 -3.59 10.03 12.38
CA ASN A 38 -3.52 8.62 12.02
C ASN A 38 -2.73 7.80 13.05
N TYR A 39 -3.14 6.56 13.29
CA TYR A 39 -2.45 5.68 14.21
C TYR A 39 -1.07 5.26 13.70
N ASN A 40 -0.12 5.06 14.62
CA ASN A 40 1.16 4.45 14.29
C ASN A 40 0.96 2.96 13.96
N ARG A 41 1.32 2.54 12.74
CA ARG A 41 1.12 1.17 12.28
C ARG A 41 1.87 0.12 13.09
N ALA A 42 3.04 0.47 13.64
CA ALA A 42 3.86 -0.44 14.43
C ALA A 42 3.31 -0.65 15.85
N MET A 43 2.47 0.28 16.33
CA MET A 43 1.99 0.31 17.72
C MET A 43 0.52 -0.03 17.87
N ILE A 44 -0.16 -0.37 16.75
CA ILE A 44 -1.57 -0.74 16.82
C ILE A 44 -1.72 -2.19 17.27
N ALA A 45 -2.01 -2.37 18.55
CA ALA A 45 -2.43 -3.65 19.08
C ALA A 45 -3.90 -3.93 18.71
N ASP A 46 -4.25 -5.22 18.63
CA ASP A 46 -5.60 -5.63 18.27
C ASP A 46 -6.66 -5.24 19.31
N GLU A 47 -6.26 -4.99 20.54
CA GLU A 47 -7.13 -4.66 21.67
C GLU A 47 -7.54 -3.18 21.75
N ASN A 48 -6.90 -2.28 21.00
CA ASN A 48 -7.19 -0.86 21.09
C ASN A 48 -8.30 -0.43 20.11
N ALA A 49 -9.55 -0.58 20.52
CA ALA A 49 -10.72 -0.25 19.71
C ALA A 49 -10.77 1.25 19.32
N LEU A 50 -10.45 2.16 20.23
CA LEU A 50 -10.48 3.60 19.97
C LEU A 50 -9.42 4.02 18.96
N LEU A 51 -8.20 3.47 19.06
CA LEU A 51 -7.11 3.78 18.14
C LEU A 51 -7.45 3.36 16.70
N ARG A 52 -8.24 2.29 16.51
CA ARG A 52 -8.67 1.84 15.18
C ARG A 52 -9.49 2.88 14.42
N LEU A 53 -10.20 3.78 15.12
CA LEU A 53 -10.95 4.87 14.49
C LEU A 53 -10.03 5.87 13.81
N TYR A 54 -8.83 6.10 14.37
CA TYR A 54 -7.86 7.06 13.86
C TYR A 54 -6.99 6.51 12.72
N LYS A 55 -7.60 5.82 11.75
CA LYS A 55 -6.88 5.34 10.56
C LYS A 55 -6.45 6.50 9.66
N SER A 56 -7.33 7.47 9.47
CA SER A 56 -7.10 8.78 8.85
C SER A 56 -8.30 9.67 9.18
N VAL A 57 -8.08 10.69 9.99
CA VAL A 57 -9.08 11.72 10.30
C VAL A 57 -8.52 13.03 9.81
N ILE A 58 -9.24 13.68 8.90
CA ILE A 58 -8.85 14.96 8.30
C ILE A 58 -9.61 16.07 8.98
N CYS A 59 -8.89 16.99 9.58
CA CYS A 59 -9.44 18.14 10.29
C CYS A 59 -8.93 19.45 9.71
N ILE A 60 -9.70 20.49 9.85
CA ILE A 60 -9.28 21.87 9.65
C ILE A 60 -9.36 22.62 10.98
N LYS A 61 -8.63 23.72 11.08
CA LYS A 61 -8.71 24.62 12.22
C LYS A 61 -9.74 25.72 11.94
N ASP A 62 -10.72 25.82 12.81
CA ASP A 62 -11.74 26.87 12.78
C ASP A 62 -11.77 27.58 14.15
N ASN A 63 -11.40 28.85 14.19
CA ASN A 63 -11.34 29.66 15.43
C ASN A 63 -10.65 28.92 16.60
N ASP A 64 -9.46 28.36 16.37
CA ASP A 64 -8.67 27.56 17.31
C ASP A 64 -9.22 26.18 17.66
N ASN A 65 -10.38 25.78 17.16
CA ASN A 65 -10.94 24.45 17.32
C ASN A 65 -10.71 23.59 16.07
N LEU A 66 -10.34 22.32 16.28
CA LEU A 66 -10.25 21.37 15.19
C LEU A 66 -11.64 20.80 14.88
N GLN A 67 -12.00 20.82 13.60
CA GLN A 67 -13.24 20.26 13.10
C GLN A 67 -12.96 19.18 12.06
N ILE A 68 -13.60 18.02 12.21
CA ILE A 68 -13.50 16.93 11.24
C ILE A 68 -14.13 17.37 9.91
N ARG A 69 -13.46 17.05 8.80
CA ARG A 69 -13.97 17.20 7.45
C ARG A 69 -14.10 15.86 6.74
N SER A 70 -13.25 14.90 7.07
CA SER A 70 -13.30 13.56 6.49
C SER A 70 -12.69 12.52 7.42
N ILE A 71 -13.14 11.28 7.25
CA ILE A 71 -12.49 10.11 7.84
C ILE A 71 -12.29 9.03 6.78
N ALA A 72 -11.27 8.20 6.98
CA ALA A 72 -11.19 6.90 6.30
C ALA A 72 -11.91 5.84 7.14
N SER A 73 -12.48 4.83 6.49
CA SER A 73 -13.05 3.67 7.19
C SER A 73 -12.10 3.16 8.28
N PRO A 74 -12.56 2.97 9.52
CA PRO A 74 -11.75 2.46 10.62
C PRO A 74 -11.01 1.17 10.28
N LYS A 75 -9.94 0.85 11.01
CA LYS A 75 -9.29 -0.46 10.91
C LYS A 75 -10.26 -1.54 11.38
N SER A 76 -10.32 -2.65 10.64
CA SER A 76 -11.15 -3.80 11.01
C SER A 76 -10.81 -4.33 12.39
N THR A 77 -11.83 -4.77 13.12
CA THR A 77 -11.70 -5.61 14.31
C THR A 77 -11.08 -6.95 13.90
N PRO A 78 -10.22 -7.56 14.75
CA PRO A 78 -9.75 -8.93 14.51
C PRO A 78 -10.93 -9.87 14.31
N PHE A 79 -10.83 -10.76 13.32
CA PHE A 79 -11.95 -11.62 12.94
C PHE A 79 -12.43 -12.50 14.08
N ASP A 80 -11.49 -13.11 14.83
CA ASP A 80 -11.80 -14.00 15.95
C ASP A 80 -12.50 -13.27 17.12
N SER A 81 -12.16 -12.01 17.36
CA SER A 81 -12.84 -11.18 18.37
C SER A 81 -14.24 -10.82 17.91
N PHE A 82 -14.36 -10.39 16.65
CA PHE A 82 -15.64 -10.01 16.06
C PHE A 82 -16.66 -11.15 16.07
N THR A 83 -16.26 -12.36 15.68
CA THR A 83 -17.17 -13.51 15.62
C THR A 83 -17.62 -14.01 16.97
N LYS A 84 -16.81 -13.81 18.01
CA LYS A 84 -17.18 -14.15 19.41
C LYS A 84 -18.24 -13.19 19.97
N GLU A 85 -18.16 -11.91 19.60
CA GLU A 85 -19.04 -10.85 20.12
C GLU A 85 -20.31 -10.70 19.30
N HIS A 86 -20.26 -11.03 18.01
CA HIS A 86 -21.34 -10.81 17.07
C HIS A 86 -21.74 -12.10 16.37
N PRO A 87 -22.85 -12.75 16.74
CA PRO A 87 -23.40 -13.86 15.98
C PRO A 87 -23.79 -13.42 14.55
N LEU A 88 -23.73 -14.33 13.59
CA LEU A 88 -24.05 -14.05 12.18
C LEU A 88 -25.60 -13.99 12.02
N ASP A 89 -26.18 -12.88 12.42
CA ASP A 89 -27.60 -12.61 12.34
C ASP A 89 -27.93 -11.52 11.29
N GLU A 90 -29.16 -11.04 11.28
CA GLU A 90 -29.64 -10.00 10.38
C GLU A 90 -28.93 -8.64 10.53
N SER A 91 -28.24 -8.42 11.66
CA SER A 91 -27.46 -7.21 11.88
C SER A 91 -26.10 -7.22 11.14
N ILE A 92 -25.72 -8.36 10.57
CA ILE A 92 -24.45 -8.51 9.87
C ILE A 92 -24.68 -8.45 8.36
N ILE A 93 -24.04 -7.47 7.72
CA ILE A 93 -23.95 -7.38 6.26
C ILE A 93 -22.62 -8.00 5.83
N THR A 94 -22.69 -9.01 4.96
CA THR A 94 -21.52 -9.66 4.38
C THR A 94 -21.32 -9.24 2.95
N THR A 95 -20.08 -8.87 2.59
CA THR A 95 -19.71 -8.54 1.21
C THR A 95 -18.41 -9.24 0.80
N ARG A 96 -18.19 -9.36 -0.51
CA ARG A 96 -16.87 -9.70 -1.05
C ARG A 96 -15.87 -8.62 -0.67
N LEU A 97 -14.69 -9.03 -0.20
CA LEU A 97 -13.60 -8.09 0.08
C LEU A 97 -12.92 -7.67 -1.22
N VAL A 98 -12.78 -6.37 -1.43
CA VAL A 98 -12.14 -5.81 -2.61
C VAL A 98 -10.70 -5.38 -2.27
N GLU A 99 -9.74 -5.80 -3.10
CA GLU A 99 -8.36 -5.34 -3.01
C GLU A 99 -8.18 -4.02 -3.77
N GLY A 100 -7.38 -3.12 -3.24
CA GLY A 100 -6.99 -1.88 -3.92
C GLY A 100 -6.49 -0.81 -2.96
N THR A 101 -6.34 0.40 -3.47
CA THR A 101 -5.94 1.58 -2.69
C THR A 101 -7.16 2.34 -2.23
N MET A 102 -7.27 2.60 -0.92
CA MET A 102 -8.35 3.40 -0.36
C MET A 102 -8.13 4.88 -0.66
N ILE A 103 -9.10 5.49 -1.32
CA ILE A 103 -9.21 6.92 -1.58
C ILE A 103 -10.53 7.39 -0.96
N ASN A 104 -10.48 8.49 -0.21
CA ASN A 104 -11.66 9.10 0.36
C ASN A 104 -11.92 10.44 -0.32
N MET A 105 -13.19 10.78 -0.53
CA MET A 105 -13.61 12.01 -1.18
C MET A 105 -14.54 12.77 -0.24
N PHE A 106 -14.32 14.08 -0.10
CA PHE A 106 -15.12 14.97 0.76
C PHE A 106 -15.24 16.36 0.15
N TYR A 107 -16.25 17.10 0.58
CA TYR A 107 -16.51 18.46 0.12
C TYR A 107 -16.07 19.49 1.17
N HIS A 108 -15.25 20.47 0.75
CA HIS A 108 -14.80 21.57 1.61
C HIS A 108 -14.42 22.79 0.75
N ASN A 109 -14.66 24.01 1.25
CA ASN A 109 -14.37 25.26 0.56
C ASN A 109 -14.82 25.26 -0.90
N GLU A 110 -16.10 24.90 -1.10
CA GLU A 110 -16.77 24.87 -2.42
C GLU A 110 -16.18 23.89 -3.44
N LYS A 111 -15.29 22.97 -3.00
CA LYS A 111 -14.60 21.99 -3.84
C LYS A 111 -14.66 20.59 -3.26
N TRP A 112 -14.63 19.63 -4.14
CA TRP A 112 -14.36 18.24 -3.80
C TRP A 112 -12.85 18.00 -3.70
N HIS A 113 -12.48 17.32 -2.66
CA HIS A 113 -11.12 16.92 -2.38
C HIS A 113 -11.03 15.41 -2.22
N ILE A 114 -9.89 14.82 -2.59
CA ILE A 114 -9.60 13.44 -2.25
C ILE A 114 -8.47 13.38 -1.24
N HIS A 115 -8.45 12.31 -0.45
CA HIS A 115 -7.32 12.03 0.42
C HIS A 115 -7.03 10.54 0.53
N THR A 116 -5.79 10.25 0.83
CA THR A 116 -5.30 8.95 1.27
C THR A 116 -5.15 8.93 2.78
N ARG A 117 -4.54 7.88 3.33
CA ARG A 117 -4.33 7.77 4.79
C ARG A 117 -3.52 8.93 5.39
N GLY A 118 -2.59 9.53 4.68
CA GLY A 118 -1.64 10.48 5.25
C GLY A 118 -1.46 11.76 4.45
N ALA A 119 -2.32 12.03 3.47
CA ALA A 119 -2.21 13.20 2.61
C ALA A 119 -3.50 13.54 1.90
N VAL A 120 -3.73 14.83 1.67
CA VAL A 120 -4.85 15.38 0.89
C VAL A 120 -4.38 15.71 -0.53
N GLY A 121 -5.27 15.65 -1.52
CA GLY A 121 -5.02 16.00 -2.92
C GLY A 121 -4.58 14.84 -3.83
N GLY A 122 -4.09 13.73 -3.26
CA GLY A 122 -3.72 12.55 -4.05
C GLY A 122 -2.49 12.70 -4.96
N GLN A 123 -1.78 13.81 -4.91
CA GLN A 123 -0.61 14.12 -5.75
C GLN A 123 0.65 13.34 -5.32
N TYR A 124 0.51 12.03 -5.11
CA TYR A 124 1.59 11.12 -4.73
C TYR A 124 1.71 10.01 -5.75
N PHE A 125 2.96 9.63 -6.01
CA PHE A 125 3.28 8.52 -6.87
C PHE A 125 3.41 7.24 -6.05
N TYR A 126 2.87 6.14 -6.57
CA TYR A 126 3.00 4.82 -5.93
C TYR A 126 4.46 4.38 -5.87
N PHE A 127 5.23 4.63 -6.93
CA PHE A 127 6.66 4.39 -6.97
C PHE A 127 7.40 5.72 -6.95
N ARG A 128 8.05 6.05 -5.82
CA ARG A 128 8.90 7.24 -5.70
C ARG A 128 10.20 7.16 -6.49
N ASN A 129 10.54 6.00 -7.04
CA ASN A 129 11.81 5.81 -7.71
C ASN A 129 11.62 5.99 -9.23
N GLN A 130 11.99 7.16 -9.73
CA GLN A 130 11.96 7.56 -11.14
C GLN A 130 12.62 6.52 -12.06
N TYR A 131 13.65 5.82 -11.57
CA TYR A 131 14.36 4.76 -12.29
C TYR A 131 13.45 3.56 -12.64
N TYR A 132 12.39 3.30 -11.87
CA TYR A 132 11.45 2.22 -12.14
C TYR A 132 10.21 2.69 -12.89
N ALA A 133 9.79 3.95 -12.73
CA ALA A 133 8.68 4.53 -13.48
C ALA A 133 8.95 4.47 -15.00
N ASP A 134 10.17 4.80 -15.42
CA ASP A 134 10.59 4.75 -16.83
C ASP A 134 10.55 3.34 -17.47
N GLN A 135 10.38 2.29 -16.68
CA GLN A 135 10.47 0.90 -17.16
C GLN A 135 9.13 0.15 -17.17
N PHE A 136 8.13 0.61 -16.40
CA PHE A 136 6.86 -0.07 -16.24
C PHE A 136 5.67 0.64 -16.88
N SER A 137 5.66 1.92 -16.83
CA SER A 137 4.62 2.73 -17.43
C SER A 137 5.28 3.49 -18.60
N ASN A 138 4.90 3.33 -19.80
CA ASN A 138 5.29 4.10 -21.00
C ASN A 138 5.81 5.54 -20.71
N ASN A 139 6.78 5.69 -19.80
CA ASN A 139 7.35 6.95 -19.27
C ASN A 139 6.34 7.88 -18.55
N ARG A 140 5.18 7.38 -18.10
CA ARG A 140 4.18 8.18 -17.42
C ARG A 140 4.29 8.02 -15.90
N GLN A 141 4.66 9.10 -15.22
CA GLN A 141 4.48 9.21 -13.77
C GLN A 141 3.00 9.51 -13.49
N ILE A 142 2.28 8.54 -12.94
CA ILE A 142 0.87 8.67 -12.64
C ILE A 142 0.66 8.77 -11.12
N SER A 143 0.00 9.83 -10.66
CA SER A 143 -0.35 10.03 -9.26
C SER A 143 -1.61 9.27 -8.87
N PHE A 144 -1.90 9.16 -7.57
CA PHE A 144 -3.19 8.62 -7.12
C PHE A 144 -4.37 9.49 -7.58
N TYR A 145 -4.16 10.79 -7.72
CA TYR A 145 -5.17 11.68 -8.28
C TYR A 145 -5.46 11.34 -9.74
N ASP A 146 -4.43 11.20 -10.57
CA ASP A 146 -4.60 10.85 -11.98
C ASP A 146 -5.28 9.48 -12.13
N MET A 147 -4.86 8.48 -11.34
CA MET A 147 -5.51 7.16 -11.34
C MET A 147 -6.99 7.24 -10.94
N PHE A 148 -7.31 8.11 -9.97
CA PHE A 148 -8.70 8.33 -9.54
C PHE A 148 -9.52 8.97 -10.63
N MET A 149 -8.97 9.96 -11.32
CA MET A 149 -9.60 10.62 -12.47
C MET A 149 -9.81 9.64 -13.65
N GLU A 150 -8.83 8.79 -13.95
CA GLU A 150 -8.99 7.74 -14.97
C GLU A 150 -10.09 6.73 -14.59
N CYS A 151 -10.23 6.38 -13.31
CA CYS A 151 -11.34 5.55 -12.85
C CYS A 151 -12.72 6.23 -13.06
N LEU A 152 -12.78 7.56 -13.01
CA LEU A 152 -13.99 8.35 -13.30
C LEU A 152 -14.18 8.63 -14.79
N GLN A 153 -13.31 8.10 -15.66
CA GLN A 153 -13.31 8.31 -17.11
C GLN A 153 -13.19 9.79 -17.50
N ALA A 154 -12.46 10.57 -16.69
CA ALA A 154 -12.19 11.97 -16.98
C ALA A 154 -11.38 12.14 -18.27
N GLU A 155 -11.66 13.18 -19.02
CA GLU A 155 -10.86 13.57 -20.17
C GLU A 155 -9.53 14.22 -19.72
N GLU A 156 -8.57 14.28 -20.64
CA GLU A 156 -7.28 14.91 -20.37
C GLU A 156 -7.48 16.40 -20.00
N LYS A 157 -6.96 16.81 -18.82
CA LYS A 157 -7.05 18.16 -18.24
C LYS A 157 -8.38 18.53 -17.55
N GLU A 158 -9.35 17.63 -17.48
CA GLU A 158 -10.49 17.87 -16.61
C GLU A 158 -10.05 17.80 -15.13
N GLU A 159 -10.64 18.67 -14.31
CA GLU A 159 -10.50 18.61 -12.86
C GLU A 159 -11.67 17.89 -12.21
N LEU A 160 -11.46 17.33 -11.02
CA LEU A 160 -12.49 16.57 -10.29
C LEU A 160 -13.81 17.35 -10.17
N ASN A 161 -13.72 18.66 -9.94
CA ASN A 161 -14.90 19.50 -9.72
C ASN A 161 -15.68 19.83 -11.01
N ASP A 162 -15.09 19.61 -12.17
CA ASP A 162 -15.72 19.88 -13.47
C ASP A 162 -16.48 18.66 -14.00
N LEU A 163 -16.21 17.48 -13.44
CA LEU A 163 -16.86 16.25 -13.88
C LEU A 163 -18.37 16.27 -13.62
N ALA A 164 -19.15 15.95 -14.65
CA ALA A 164 -20.62 15.87 -14.53
C ALA A 164 -21.07 14.87 -13.45
N ILE A 165 -20.31 13.77 -13.28
CA ILE A 165 -20.59 12.72 -12.29
C ILE A 165 -20.55 13.23 -10.84
N ILE A 166 -19.78 14.29 -10.56
CA ILE A 166 -19.66 14.86 -9.21
C ILE A 166 -21.00 15.37 -8.67
N LYS A 167 -21.93 15.76 -9.56
CA LYS A 167 -23.27 16.21 -9.18
C LYS A 167 -24.12 15.11 -8.53
N CYS A 168 -23.79 13.85 -8.74
CA CYS A 168 -24.46 12.71 -8.10
C CYS A 168 -24.05 12.49 -6.64
N PHE A 169 -23.01 13.18 -6.17
CA PHE A 169 -22.54 13.09 -4.80
C PHE A 169 -23.08 14.22 -3.94
N SER A 170 -23.76 13.88 -2.86
CA SER A 170 -24.23 14.87 -1.89
C SER A 170 -23.04 15.42 -1.10
N LYS A 171 -22.98 16.76 -1.00
CA LYS A 171 -21.90 17.49 -0.32
C LYS A 171 -21.84 17.26 1.20
N SER A 172 -22.88 16.69 1.78
CA SER A 172 -22.99 16.41 3.22
C SER A 172 -22.29 15.13 3.63
N PHE A 173 -21.81 14.32 2.68
CA PHE A 173 -21.23 13.02 2.96
C PHE A 173 -19.75 12.92 2.53
N VAL A 174 -19.06 11.99 3.18
CA VAL A 174 -17.72 11.54 2.85
C VAL A 174 -17.82 10.15 2.23
N TYR A 175 -17.14 9.95 1.12
CA TYR A 175 -17.19 8.72 0.34
C TYR A 175 -15.84 8.02 0.38
N SER A 176 -15.81 6.75 0.79
CA SER A 176 -14.61 5.93 0.79
C SER A 176 -14.64 4.93 -0.35
N PHE A 177 -13.68 5.04 -1.23
CA PHE A 177 -13.52 4.15 -2.38
C PHE A 177 -12.33 3.22 -2.20
N VAL A 178 -12.42 2.05 -2.80
CA VAL A 178 -11.28 1.20 -3.12
C VAL A 178 -11.01 1.35 -4.61
N MET A 179 -9.87 1.95 -4.92
CA MET A 179 -9.40 2.17 -6.29
C MET A 179 -8.57 0.96 -6.76
N GLN A 180 -8.93 0.42 -7.91
CA GLN A 180 -8.17 -0.57 -8.66
C GLN A 180 -7.68 0.05 -9.97
N HIS A 181 -6.38 -0.05 -10.22
CA HIS A 181 -5.77 0.53 -11.42
C HIS A 181 -4.67 -0.38 -11.97
N PRO A 182 -4.52 -0.53 -13.30
CA PRO A 182 -3.48 -1.35 -13.91
C PRO A 182 -2.07 -1.00 -13.44
N ASP A 183 -1.79 0.30 -13.23
CA ASP A 183 -0.49 0.79 -12.76
C ASP A 183 -0.30 0.70 -11.24
N ASN A 184 -1.33 0.26 -10.50
CA ASN A 184 -1.31 0.17 -9.03
C ASN A 184 -1.95 -1.12 -8.52
N HIS A 185 -1.71 -2.25 -9.16
CA HIS A 185 -2.18 -3.54 -8.65
C HIS A 185 -1.26 -4.08 -7.54
N ILE A 186 -1.87 -4.74 -6.55
CA ILE A 186 -1.13 -5.32 -5.41
C ILE A 186 -0.87 -6.81 -5.68
N VAL A 187 -1.91 -7.63 -5.69
CA VAL A 187 -1.86 -9.07 -5.97
C VAL A 187 -2.72 -9.40 -7.18
N ILE A 188 -3.97 -8.91 -7.20
CA ILE A 188 -4.93 -9.22 -8.25
C ILE A 188 -4.60 -8.41 -9.51
N PRO A 189 -4.48 -9.06 -10.68
CA PRO A 189 -4.33 -8.34 -11.94
C PRO A 189 -5.56 -7.47 -12.22
N VAL A 190 -5.33 -6.20 -12.47
CA VAL A 190 -6.37 -5.23 -12.81
C VAL A 190 -6.24 -4.89 -14.30
N ALA A 191 -7.29 -5.16 -15.08
CA ALA A 191 -7.29 -4.95 -16.52
C ALA A 191 -7.68 -3.52 -16.92
N ARG A 192 -8.49 -2.85 -16.12
CA ARG A 192 -9.00 -1.48 -16.38
C ARG A 192 -9.18 -0.72 -15.06
N PRO A 193 -9.06 0.62 -15.08
CA PRO A 193 -9.35 1.44 -13.92
C PRO A 193 -10.78 1.22 -13.41
N GLN A 194 -10.95 1.06 -12.08
CA GLN A 194 -12.24 0.83 -11.43
C GLN A 194 -12.27 1.44 -10.03
N LEU A 195 -13.44 1.98 -9.64
CA LEU A 195 -13.72 2.41 -8.27
C LEU A 195 -14.82 1.54 -7.66
N TYR A 196 -14.59 1.12 -6.41
CA TYR A 196 -15.60 0.48 -5.58
C TYR A 196 -15.95 1.40 -4.42
N LEU A 197 -17.19 1.92 -4.37
CA LEU A 197 -17.68 2.62 -3.19
C LEU A 197 -17.92 1.61 -2.07
N THR A 198 -17.19 1.76 -0.97
CA THR A 198 -17.21 0.78 0.13
C THR A 198 -17.83 1.31 1.41
N HIS A 199 -17.71 2.63 1.68
CA HIS A 199 -18.29 3.25 2.88
C HIS A 199 -18.75 4.67 2.55
N VAL A 200 -19.77 5.09 3.26
CA VAL A 200 -20.26 6.47 3.25
C VAL A 200 -20.38 6.94 4.71
N PHE A 201 -19.92 8.14 4.98
CA PHE A 201 -19.98 8.75 6.29
C PHE A 201 -20.61 10.13 6.21
N GLN A 202 -21.30 10.55 7.27
CA GLN A 202 -21.77 11.90 7.43
C GLN A 202 -21.09 12.54 8.64
N VAL A 203 -20.34 13.62 8.39
CA VAL A 203 -19.72 14.38 9.47
C VAL A 203 -20.78 15.23 10.14
N GLN A 204 -20.91 15.06 11.45
CA GLN A 204 -21.85 15.80 12.29
C GLN A 204 -21.13 16.85 13.13
N GLN A 205 -21.89 17.65 13.88
CA GLN A 205 -21.32 18.56 14.85
C GLN A 205 -20.60 17.82 15.99
N ASN A 206 -19.75 18.53 16.74
CA ASN A 206 -19.03 18.01 17.91
C ASN A 206 -18.10 16.81 17.62
N ASN A 207 -17.50 16.79 16.42
CA ASN A 207 -16.55 15.74 16.03
C ASN A 207 -17.17 14.32 16.08
N GLN A 208 -18.46 14.25 15.79
CA GLN A 208 -19.16 12.99 15.57
C GLN A 208 -19.25 12.67 14.08
N VAL A 209 -19.17 11.39 13.75
CA VAL A 209 -19.27 10.91 12.37
C VAL A 209 -20.22 9.72 12.33
N GLN A 210 -21.29 9.87 11.60
CA GLN A 210 -22.26 8.81 11.37
C GLN A 210 -21.79 7.92 10.22
N HIS A 211 -21.80 6.62 10.42
CA HIS A 211 -21.51 5.63 9.38
C HIS A 211 -22.80 5.14 8.76
N ILE A 212 -23.00 5.42 7.49
CA ILE A 212 -24.17 4.98 6.73
C ILE A 212 -23.85 3.59 6.17
N VAL A 213 -24.17 2.55 6.93
CA VAL A 213 -23.78 1.17 6.59
C VAL A 213 -24.50 0.66 5.35
N ASP A 214 -25.81 0.94 5.22
CA ASP A 214 -26.61 0.57 4.04
C ASP A 214 -26.85 1.78 3.12
N PHE A 215 -25.76 2.42 2.69
CA PHE A 215 -25.81 3.65 1.90
C PHE A 215 -26.56 3.52 0.57
N MET A 216 -26.62 2.32 -0.02
CA MET A 216 -27.35 2.09 -1.28
C MET A 216 -28.88 2.22 -1.12
N ASN A 217 -29.40 2.08 0.08
CA ASN A 217 -30.81 2.23 0.41
C ASN A 217 -31.11 3.53 1.17
N HIS A 218 -30.10 4.38 1.39
CA HIS A 218 -30.28 5.64 2.09
C HIS A 218 -31.01 6.67 1.22
N HIS A 219 -31.98 7.35 1.79
CA HIS A 219 -32.92 8.26 1.05
C HIS A 219 -32.22 9.50 0.45
N GLU A 220 -31.13 9.99 1.08
CA GLU A 220 -30.37 11.14 0.58
C GLU A 220 -29.26 10.75 -0.43
N LEU A 221 -29.13 9.46 -0.72
CA LEU A 221 -28.06 8.93 -1.58
C LEU A 221 -28.62 8.22 -2.83
N THR A 222 -29.87 8.50 -3.19
CA THR A 222 -30.56 7.86 -4.32
C THR A 222 -29.84 8.05 -5.65
N ASP A 223 -29.17 9.20 -5.83
CA ASP A 223 -28.45 9.54 -7.06
C ASP A 223 -27.21 8.66 -7.30
N LEU A 224 -26.68 8.03 -6.23
CA LEU A 224 -25.58 7.08 -6.37
C LEU A 224 -25.97 5.86 -7.23
N LYS A 225 -27.26 5.52 -7.29
CA LYS A 225 -27.74 4.41 -8.13
C LYS A 225 -27.57 4.69 -9.63
N SER A 226 -27.54 5.95 -10.03
CA SER A 226 -27.29 6.36 -11.42
C SER A 226 -25.83 6.09 -11.85
N LEU A 227 -24.92 5.89 -10.89
CA LEU A 227 -23.50 5.63 -11.10
C LEU A 227 -23.20 4.15 -11.42
N ASN A 228 -24.23 3.29 -11.50
CA ASN A 228 -24.05 1.88 -11.81
C ASN A 228 -23.28 1.68 -13.13
N GLY A 229 -22.21 0.88 -13.04
CA GLY A 229 -21.32 0.58 -14.15
C GLY A 229 -20.04 1.42 -14.19
N LEU A 230 -20.04 2.66 -13.68
CA LEU A 230 -18.85 3.49 -13.53
C LEU A 230 -18.25 3.33 -12.12
N ILE A 231 -19.09 3.43 -11.09
CA ILE A 231 -18.69 3.16 -9.71
C ILE A 231 -19.39 1.88 -9.26
N LEU A 232 -18.61 0.93 -8.84
CA LEU A 232 -19.08 -0.37 -8.39
C LEU A 232 -19.28 -0.37 -6.87
N THR A 233 -20.04 -1.33 -6.38
CA THR A 233 -20.09 -1.68 -4.95
C THR A 233 -19.60 -3.10 -4.75
N PRO A 234 -19.00 -3.43 -3.59
CA PRO A 234 -18.69 -4.82 -3.28
C PRO A 234 -19.94 -5.69 -3.35
N GLU A 235 -19.82 -6.86 -3.95
CA GLU A 235 -20.91 -7.83 -4.02
C GLU A 235 -21.42 -8.16 -2.62
N ARG A 236 -22.71 -7.94 -2.37
CA ARG A 236 -23.38 -8.32 -1.12
C ARG A 236 -23.79 -9.79 -1.19
N LEU A 237 -23.47 -10.54 -0.17
CA LEU A 237 -23.75 -11.96 -0.06
C LEU A 237 -24.92 -12.20 0.91
N VAL A 238 -25.67 -13.25 0.64
CA VAL A 238 -26.67 -13.73 1.60
C VAL A 238 -25.93 -14.52 2.69
N ASN A 239 -26.19 -14.16 3.94
CA ASN A 239 -25.61 -14.87 5.07
C ASN A 239 -26.11 -16.32 5.12
N ASP A 240 -25.23 -17.22 5.46
CA ASP A 240 -25.51 -18.62 5.75
C ASP A 240 -25.71 -18.78 7.27
N LYS A 241 -25.76 -20.03 7.77
CA LYS A 241 -26.02 -20.33 9.19
C LYS A 241 -24.94 -19.80 10.15
N ASP A 242 -23.69 -19.75 9.74
CA ASP A 242 -22.54 -19.33 10.55
C ASP A 242 -21.35 -18.84 9.70
N TYR A 243 -20.37 -18.24 10.36
CA TYR A 243 -19.15 -17.69 9.72
C TYR A 243 -18.32 -18.77 9.04
N ASP A 244 -18.20 -19.96 9.64
CA ASP A 244 -17.39 -21.05 9.08
C ASP A 244 -17.97 -21.54 7.76
N THR A 245 -19.28 -21.67 7.69
CA THR A 245 -19.98 -22.02 6.43
C THR A 245 -19.77 -20.97 5.37
N MET A 246 -19.82 -19.66 5.71
CA MET A 246 -19.53 -18.57 4.79
C MET A 246 -18.08 -18.66 4.26
N ILE A 247 -17.11 -18.89 5.15
CA ILE A 247 -15.71 -19.03 4.77
C ILE A 247 -15.50 -20.23 3.87
N GLN A 248 -16.03 -21.41 4.22
CA GLN A 248 -15.92 -22.61 3.41
C GLN A 248 -16.52 -22.44 2.03
N LYS A 249 -17.62 -21.72 1.90
CA LYS A 249 -18.33 -21.49 0.64
C LYS A 249 -17.62 -20.48 -0.27
N TYR A 250 -17.03 -19.45 0.30
CA TYR A 250 -16.54 -18.29 -0.47
C TYR A 250 -15.04 -18.04 -0.39
N CYS A 251 -14.30 -18.74 0.48
CA CYS A 251 -12.87 -18.54 0.72
C CYS A 251 -12.10 -19.86 0.83
N ASN A 252 -12.61 -20.98 0.27
CA ASN A 252 -11.94 -22.26 0.37
C ASN A 252 -10.58 -22.27 -0.37
N ILE A 253 -9.70 -23.21 -0.01
CA ILE A 253 -8.34 -23.33 -0.55
C ILE A 253 -8.31 -23.59 -2.07
N GLN A 254 -9.38 -24.13 -2.64
CA GLN A 254 -9.49 -24.41 -4.08
C GLN A 254 -9.86 -23.14 -4.88
N GLU A 255 -10.31 -22.08 -4.20
CA GLU A 255 -10.58 -20.81 -4.87
C GLU A 255 -9.28 -20.16 -5.37
N ASP A 256 -9.38 -19.53 -6.53
CA ASP A 256 -8.29 -18.76 -7.12
C ASP A 256 -7.86 -17.62 -6.14
N TYR A 257 -6.56 -17.35 -6.07
CA TYR A 257 -6.00 -16.23 -5.29
C TYR A 257 -6.64 -14.86 -5.61
N LYS A 258 -7.42 -14.77 -6.69
CA LYS A 258 -8.23 -13.59 -7.03
C LYS A 258 -9.40 -13.37 -6.07
N THR A 259 -9.79 -14.39 -5.31
CA THR A 259 -10.75 -14.25 -4.23
C THR A 259 -10.04 -13.70 -3.00
N VAL A 260 -10.18 -12.39 -2.74
CA VAL A 260 -9.51 -11.71 -1.62
C VAL A 260 -10.02 -12.20 -0.28
N GLY A 261 -11.33 -12.38 -0.15
CA GLY A 261 -11.97 -12.79 1.08
C GLY A 261 -13.36 -12.18 1.28
N LEU A 262 -13.77 -12.09 2.54
CA LEU A 262 -15.06 -11.55 2.98
C LEU A 262 -14.86 -10.36 3.93
N ALA A 263 -15.79 -9.43 3.89
CA ALA A 263 -15.94 -8.37 4.86
C ALA A 263 -17.31 -8.46 5.53
N PHE A 264 -17.34 -8.36 6.85
CA PHE A 264 -18.52 -8.42 7.70
C PHE A 264 -18.70 -7.08 8.40
N TYR A 265 -19.89 -6.53 8.34
CA TYR A 265 -20.25 -5.23 8.92
C TYR A 265 -21.40 -5.40 9.89
N ASN A 266 -21.20 -5.03 11.14
CA ASN A 266 -22.28 -4.98 12.11
C ASN A 266 -23.00 -3.62 12.02
N THR A 267 -24.27 -3.63 11.64
CA THR A 267 -25.08 -2.41 11.48
C THR A 267 -25.44 -1.75 12.80
N LYS A 268 -25.38 -2.48 13.93
CA LYS A 268 -25.69 -1.94 15.26
C LYS A 268 -24.50 -1.27 15.94
N THR A 269 -23.28 -1.83 15.72
CA THR A 269 -22.06 -1.33 16.38
C THR A 269 -21.13 -0.56 15.45
N GLY A 270 -21.37 -0.56 14.14
CA GLY A 270 -20.51 0.03 13.13
C GLY A 270 -19.18 -0.69 12.96
N GLU A 271 -18.95 -1.77 13.70
CA GLU A 271 -17.72 -2.56 13.61
C GLU A 271 -17.67 -3.34 12.30
N ARG A 272 -16.45 -3.56 11.87
CA ARG A 272 -16.16 -4.33 10.68
C ARG A 272 -15.06 -5.33 10.94
N ALA A 273 -15.24 -6.57 10.50
CA ALA A 273 -14.18 -7.56 10.42
C ALA A 273 -13.94 -7.98 8.97
N VAL A 274 -12.76 -8.54 8.71
CA VAL A 274 -12.42 -9.11 7.41
C VAL A 274 -11.76 -10.47 7.60
N HIS A 275 -12.19 -11.43 6.78
CA HIS A 275 -11.53 -12.72 6.64
C HIS A 275 -10.94 -12.79 5.22
N LYS A 276 -9.63 -13.04 5.11
CA LYS A 276 -8.93 -13.18 3.82
C LYS A 276 -8.75 -14.65 3.48
N SER A 277 -8.92 -14.99 2.20
CA SER A 277 -8.64 -16.35 1.75
C SER A 277 -7.15 -16.69 1.91
N GLU A 278 -6.86 -17.94 2.21
CA GLU A 278 -5.48 -18.42 2.40
C GLU A 278 -4.65 -18.29 1.13
N SER A 279 -5.25 -18.58 -0.03
CA SER A 279 -4.61 -18.41 -1.33
C SER A 279 -4.18 -16.96 -1.59
N TYR A 280 -5.06 -16.00 -1.29
CA TYR A 280 -4.73 -14.58 -1.39
C TYR A 280 -3.63 -14.17 -0.39
N VAL A 281 -3.71 -14.61 0.86
CA VAL A 281 -2.68 -14.29 1.89
C VAL A 281 -1.32 -14.82 1.47
N THR A 282 -1.27 -16.05 0.94
CA THR A 282 -0.05 -16.66 0.42
C THR A 282 0.54 -15.85 -0.73
N MET A 283 -0.29 -15.47 -1.70
CA MET A 283 0.17 -14.65 -2.84
C MET A 283 0.61 -13.25 -2.41
N LYS A 284 -0.10 -12.64 -1.46
CA LYS A 284 0.28 -11.35 -0.90
C LYS A 284 1.61 -11.40 -0.14
N SER A 285 1.86 -12.47 0.59
CA SER A 285 3.15 -12.72 1.26
C SER A 285 4.27 -12.88 0.24
N LEU A 286 4.05 -13.66 -0.82
CA LEU A 286 4.99 -13.84 -1.91
C LEU A 286 5.29 -12.51 -2.63
N ARG A 287 4.27 -11.68 -2.88
CA ARG A 287 4.41 -10.35 -3.48
C ARG A 287 5.20 -9.41 -2.57
N GLY A 288 5.04 -9.53 -1.26
CA GLY A 288 5.64 -8.66 -0.26
C GLY A 288 5.08 -7.23 -0.28
N ASN A 289 5.46 -6.45 0.73
CA ASN A 289 5.01 -5.07 0.90
C ASN A 289 6.08 -4.02 0.54
N ASN A 290 7.27 -4.46 0.10
CA ASN A 290 8.35 -3.54 -0.24
C ASN A 290 8.07 -2.90 -1.60
N PRO A 291 8.00 -1.56 -1.71
CA PRO A 291 7.81 -0.88 -2.98
C PRO A 291 9.06 -0.97 -3.87
N ASN A 292 10.22 -1.28 -3.31
CA ASN A 292 11.45 -1.46 -4.06
C ASN A 292 11.53 -2.88 -4.64
N LEU A 293 11.24 -3.02 -5.94
CA LEU A 293 11.23 -4.31 -6.63
C LEU A 293 12.61 -4.96 -6.73
N GLN A 294 13.69 -4.19 -6.72
CA GLN A 294 15.04 -4.75 -6.70
C GLN A 294 15.36 -5.36 -5.32
N TYR A 295 14.92 -4.72 -4.24
CA TYR A 295 14.96 -5.30 -2.90
C TYR A 295 14.17 -6.61 -2.84
N GLN A 296 12.94 -6.59 -3.38
CA GLN A 296 12.08 -7.77 -3.45
C GLN A 296 12.73 -8.91 -4.25
N TYR A 297 13.35 -8.59 -5.39
CA TYR A 297 14.10 -9.56 -6.18
C TYR A 297 15.24 -10.22 -5.36
N LEU A 298 16.02 -9.43 -4.62
CA LEU A 298 17.11 -9.94 -3.80
C LEU A 298 16.59 -10.82 -2.66
N ALA A 299 15.50 -10.44 -2.01
CA ALA A 299 14.86 -11.23 -0.97
C ALA A 299 14.31 -12.56 -1.51
N LEU A 300 13.62 -12.54 -2.64
CA LEU A 300 13.10 -13.73 -3.30
C LEU A 300 14.21 -14.65 -3.82
N ARG A 301 15.30 -14.08 -4.32
CA ARG A 301 16.48 -14.84 -4.73
C ARG A 301 17.09 -15.61 -3.54
N ARG A 302 17.27 -14.95 -2.41
CA ARG A 302 17.81 -15.56 -1.18
C ARG A 302 16.90 -16.68 -0.65
N ALA A 303 15.58 -16.52 -0.80
CA ALA A 303 14.59 -17.53 -0.42
C ALA A 303 14.33 -18.61 -1.49
N ASP A 304 15.03 -18.58 -2.62
CA ASP A 304 14.81 -19.44 -3.80
C ASP A 304 13.37 -19.44 -4.34
N LYS A 305 12.69 -18.28 -4.25
CA LYS A 305 11.29 -18.10 -4.65
C LYS A 305 11.06 -17.31 -5.94
N ILE A 306 12.12 -16.98 -6.70
CA ILE A 306 11.98 -16.21 -7.95
C ILE A 306 11.09 -16.92 -8.97
N LYS A 307 11.28 -18.24 -9.15
CA LYS A 307 10.50 -19.02 -10.12
C LYS A 307 9.01 -19.01 -9.75
N GLU A 308 8.70 -19.27 -8.50
CA GLU A 308 7.34 -19.22 -7.96
C GLU A 308 6.72 -17.84 -8.14
N PHE A 309 7.44 -16.78 -7.75
CA PHE A 309 6.98 -15.41 -7.93
C PHE A 309 6.65 -15.08 -9.39
N LEU A 310 7.54 -15.41 -10.34
CA LEU A 310 7.33 -15.11 -11.76
C LEU A 310 6.24 -15.95 -12.43
N GLN A 311 5.85 -17.07 -11.82
CA GLN A 311 4.69 -17.85 -12.25
C GLN A 311 3.38 -17.07 -12.02
N TYR A 312 3.25 -16.37 -10.89
CA TYR A 312 2.06 -15.59 -10.54
C TYR A 312 2.14 -14.14 -11.01
N PHE A 313 3.34 -13.59 -11.14
CA PHE A 313 3.58 -12.20 -11.53
C PHE A 313 4.47 -12.10 -12.79
N PRO A 314 4.03 -12.65 -13.94
CA PRO A 314 4.85 -12.72 -15.17
C PRO A 314 5.23 -11.35 -15.73
N ILE A 315 4.50 -10.29 -15.39
CA ILE A 315 4.79 -8.91 -15.81
C ILE A 315 6.17 -8.43 -15.35
N TYR A 316 6.68 -8.96 -14.22
CA TYR A 316 8.00 -8.59 -13.71
C TYR A 316 9.17 -9.35 -14.35
N LYS A 317 8.93 -10.28 -15.29
CA LYS A 317 9.96 -11.14 -15.87
C LYS A 317 11.11 -10.35 -16.52
N LYS A 318 10.79 -9.32 -17.33
CA LYS A 318 11.82 -8.48 -17.98
C LYS A 318 12.66 -7.73 -16.95
N LEU A 319 12.03 -7.16 -15.93
CA LEU A 319 12.71 -6.42 -14.89
C LEU A 319 13.58 -7.32 -14.02
N PHE A 320 13.08 -8.46 -13.61
CA PHE A 320 13.85 -9.44 -12.81
C PHE A 320 15.05 -9.98 -13.58
N TYR A 321 14.93 -10.15 -14.90
CA TYR A 321 16.07 -10.49 -15.74
C TYR A 321 17.16 -9.39 -15.73
N LYS A 322 16.76 -8.11 -15.74
CA LYS A 322 17.68 -6.98 -15.61
C LYS A 322 18.40 -6.99 -14.24
N PHE A 323 17.65 -7.20 -13.15
CA PHE A 323 18.22 -7.31 -11.81
C PHE A 323 19.17 -8.50 -11.70
N TYR A 324 18.80 -9.63 -12.29
CA TYR A 324 19.69 -10.80 -12.38
C TYR A 324 21.01 -10.48 -13.08
N SER A 325 20.95 -9.82 -14.24
CA SER A 325 22.15 -9.44 -14.99
C SER A 325 23.03 -8.49 -14.19
N GLN A 326 22.44 -7.45 -13.59
CA GLN A 326 23.17 -6.50 -12.74
C GLN A 326 23.83 -7.19 -11.54
N TYR A 327 23.11 -8.06 -10.86
CA TYR A 327 23.62 -8.84 -9.73
C TYR A 327 24.78 -9.75 -10.16
N ARG A 328 24.59 -10.53 -11.22
CA ARG A 328 25.61 -11.43 -11.77
C ARG A 328 26.89 -10.69 -12.16
N ASP A 329 26.75 -9.57 -12.85
CA ASP A 329 27.90 -8.79 -13.33
C ASP A 329 28.64 -8.11 -12.15
N PHE A 330 27.89 -7.69 -11.12
CA PHE A 330 28.48 -7.20 -9.87
C PHE A 330 29.32 -8.29 -9.18
N MET A 331 28.79 -9.52 -9.03
CA MET A 331 29.55 -10.63 -8.44
C MET A 331 30.83 -10.96 -9.20
N LYS A 332 30.77 -10.97 -10.56
CA LYS A 332 31.93 -11.16 -11.40
C LYS A 332 32.98 -10.08 -11.20
N ASN A 333 32.56 -8.82 -11.14
CA ASN A 333 33.46 -7.69 -10.95
C ASN A 333 34.12 -7.69 -9.57
N VAL A 334 33.37 -8.06 -8.51
CA VAL A 334 33.95 -8.26 -7.16
C VAL A 334 35.03 -9.35 -7.20
N HIS A 335 34.72 -10.51 -7.78
CA HIS A 335 35.67 -11.60 -7.90
C HIS A 335 36.94 -11.21 -8.70
N GLN A 336 36.75 -10.55 -9.85
CA GLN A 336 37.87 -10.08 -10.67
C GLN A 336 38.72 -9.04 -9.94
N SER A 337 38.10 -8.10 -9.23
CA SER A 337 38.79 -7.09 -8.43
C SER A 337 39.57 -7.72 -7.30
N TYR A 338 38.97 -8.69 -6.58
CA TYR A 338 39.68 -9.47 -5.56
C TYR A 338 40.93 -10.15 -6.12
N TYR A 339 40.78 -10.86 -7.24
CA TYR A 339 41.87 -11.60 -7.88
C TYR A 339 43.01 -10.69 -8.36
N LYS A 340 42.69 -9.56 -9.00
CA LYS A 340 43.69 -8.59 -9.47
C LYS A 340 44.39 -7.87 -8.33
N TYR A 341 43.69 -7.54 -7.24
CA TYR A 341 44.21 -6.77 -6.13
C TYR A 341 45.01 -7.65 -5.14
N TYR A 342 44.41 -8.72 -4.61
CA TYR A 342 45.01 -9.53 -3.56
C TYR A 342 45.91 -10.67 -4.09
N ILE A 343 45.57 -11.28 -5.22
CA ILE A 343 46.24 -12.47 -5.71
C ILE A 343 47.34 -12.09 -6.72
N LYS A 344 46.96 -11.47 -7.83
CA LYS A 344 47.93 -11.08 -8.87
C LYS A 344 48.70 -9.79 -8.57
N LYS A 345 48.17 -8.93 -7.71
CA LYS A 345 48.73 -7.60 -7.38
C LYS A 345 49.02 -6.74 -8.61
N THR A 346 48.17 -6.85 -9.64
CA THR A 346 48.30 -6.13 -10.91
C THR A 346 47.66 -4.73 -10.90
N ILE A 347 46.88 -4.42 -9.87
CA ILE A 347 46.26 -3.12 -9.65
C ILE A 347 46.54 -2.65 -8.22
N SER A 348 46.79 -1.35 -8.05
CA SER A 348 47.01 -0.71 -6.74
C SER A 348 45.72 -0.03 -6.19
N HIS A 349 44.70 0.13 -7.03
CA HIS A 349 43.45 0.79 -6.66
C HIS A 349 42.24 -0.01 -7.15
N VAL A 350 41.19 -0.06 -6.31
CA VAL A 350 39.91 -0.68 -6.62
C VAL A 350 38.80 0.33 -6.34
N SER A 351 37.81 0.38 -7.20
CA SER A 351 36.63 1.27 -6.99
C SER A 351 36.03 1.07 -5.60
N ASN A 352 35.60 2.19 -4.98
CA ASN A 352 34.90 2.20 -3.71
C ASN A 352 33.61 1.36 -3.72
N LYS A 353 33.06 1.08 -4.88
CA LYS A 353 31.95 0.14 -5.10
C LYS A 353 32.30 -1.30 -4.66
N TYR A 354 33.52 -1.75 -4.89
CA TYR A 354 33.94 -3.13 -4.66
C TYR A 354 34.87 -3.28 -3.46
N MET A 355 35.64 -2.25 -3.13
CA MET A 355 36.68 -2.30 -2.11
C MET A 355 36.22 -2.81 -0.74
N PRO A 356 35.09 -2.35 -0.17
CA PRO A 356 34.60 -2.85 1.12
C PRO A 356 34.34 -4.36 1.10
N HIS A 357 33.82 -4.87 0.00
CA HIS A 357 33.48 -6.29 -0.13
C HIS A 357 34.69 -7.18 -0.31
N ILE A 358 35.63 -6.80 -1.19
CA ILE A 358 36.85 -7.58 -1.35
C ILE A 358 37.74 -7.57 -0.11
N TYR A 359 37.71 -6.46 0.66
CA TYR A 359 38.40 -6.39 1.97
C TYR A 359 37.79 -7.39 2.96
N ARG A 360 36.44 -7.39 3.11
CA ARG A 360 35.81 -8.34 4.01
C ARG A 360 35.98 -9.79 3.58
N ILE A 361 35.90 -10.09 2.29
CA ILE A 361 36.20 -11.45 1.77
C ILE A 361 37.63 -11.87 2.13
N HIS A 362 38.60 -10.97 1.99
CA HIS A 362 39.98 -11.27 2.33
C HIS A 362 40.17 -11.54 3.82
N HIS A 363 39.66 -10.62 4.67
CA HIS A 363 39.89 -10.69 6.11
C HIS A 363 38.97 -11.71 6.83
N ASN A 364 37.74 -11.93 6.38
CA ASN A 364 36.79 -12.79 7.08
C ASN A 364 36.67 -14.20 6.47
N VAL A 365 37.12 -14.41 5.23
CA VAL A 365 37.02 -15.71 4.56
C VAL A 365 38.41 -16.30 4.26
N TYR A 366 39.31 -15.53 3.61
CA TYR A 366 40.58 -16.02 3.18
C TYR A 366 41.58 -16.16 4.34
N LEU A 367 41.87 -15.08 5.08
CA LEU A 367 42.89 -15.11 6.16
C LEU A 367 42.56 -16.12 7.26
N PRO A 368 41.32 -16.28 7.76
CA PRO A 368 41.03 -17.34 8.72
C PRO A 368 41.34 -18.74 8.19
N SER A 369 41.05 -19.00 6.91
CA SER A 369 41.36 -20.30 6.29
C SER A 369 42.86 -20.59 6.20
N VAL A 370 43.68 -19.57 6.02
CA VAL A 370 45.16 -19.69 6.05
C VAL A 370 45.63 -20.00 7.48
N ASN A 371 45.11 -19.34 8.48
CA ASN A 371 45.42 -19.53 9.89
C ASN A 371 45.08 -20.95 10.39
N GLU A 372 44.03 -21.55 9.80
CA GLU A 372 43.64 -22.94 10.07
C GLU A 372 44.45 -23.97 9.24
N ASN A 373 45.50 -23.57 8.54
CA ASN A 373 46.27 -24.40 7.60
C ASN A 373 45.43 -25.07 6.49
N LYS A 374 44.32 -24.45 6.11
CA LYS A 374 43.39 -24.88 5.03
C LYS A 374 43.06 -23.72 4.10
N PRO A 375 44.03 -23.16 3.36
CA PRO A 375 43.82 -21.98 2.56
C PRO A 375 42.70 -22.19 1.52
N LYS A 376 41.64 -21.39 1.58
CA LYS A 376 40.53 -21.42 0.63
C LYS A 376 40.90 -20.62 -0.62
N ILE A 377 40.63 -21.20 -1.78
CA ILE A 377 40.67 -20.45 -3.03
C ILE A 377 39.36 -19.64 -3.11
N ILE A 378 39.46 -18.31 -3.19
CA ILE A 378 38.30 -17.46 -3.37
C ILE A 378 37.83 -17.57 -4.81
N THR A 379 36.86 -18.45 -5.02
CA THR A 379 36.16 -18.65 -6.29
C THR A 379 34.97 -17.71 -6.40
N ILE A 380 34.35 -17.66 -7.59
CA ILE A 380 33.07 -16.92 -7.78
C ILE A 380 31.98 -17.49 -6.87
N ALA A 381 31.99 -18.78 -6.56
CA ALA A 381 31.04 -19.42 -5.65
C ALA A 381 31.20 -18.92 -4.21
N GLU A 382 32.43 -18.71 -3.74
CA GLU A 382 32.69 -18.12 -2.42
C GLU A 382 32.25 -16.67 -2.36
N VAL A 383 32.34 -15.90 -3.46
CA VAL A 383 31.77 -14.54 -3.54
C VAL A 383 30.28 -14.58 -3.42
N TYR A 384 29.56 -15.46 -4.13
CA TYR A 384 28.11 -15.62 -3.99
C TYR A 384 27.74 -15.97 -2.56
N LYS A 385 28.43 -16.93 -1.95
CA LYS A 385 28.18 -17.33 -0.56
C LYS A 385 28.35 -16.16 0.43
N TYR A 386 29.40 -15.37 0.28
CA TYR A 386 29.59 -14.15 1.09
C TYR A 386 28.40 -13.20 0.98
N PHE A 387 27.89 -12.98 -0.24
CA PHE A 387 26.75 -12.07 -0.46
C PHE A 387 25.39 -12.63 -0.04
N ASP A 388 25.26 -13.94 0.16
CA ASP A 388 24.05 -14.53 0.73
C ASP A 388 23.89 -14.14 2.23
N ASP A 389 25.00 -13.84 2.92
CA ASP A 389 25.01 -13.39 4.33
C ASP A 389 24.99 -11.86 4.49
N VAL A 390 25.30 -11.08 3.44
CA VAL A 390 25.28 -9.61 3.47
C VAL A 390 23.86 -9.11 3.56
N ASP A 391 23.59 -8.09 4.39
CA ASP A 391 22.26 -7.46 4.47
C ASP A 391 21.76 -7.01 3.09
N ILE A 392 20.45 -7.23 2.82
CA ILE A 392 19.85 -6.93 1.51
C ILE A 392 19.91 -5.42 1.20
N GLY A 393 19.76 -4.57 2.21
CA GLY A 393 19.86 -3.12 2.04
C GLY A 393 21.29 -2.70 1.68
N GLU A 394 22.30 -3.29 2.31
CA GLU A 394 23.72 -3.07 1.99
C GLU A 394 24.04 -3.54 0.57
N LEU A 395 23.58 -4.73 0.18
CA LEU A 395 23.76 -5.25 -1.17
C LEU A 395 23.07 -4.37 -2.22
N LEU A 396 21.85 -3.95 -1.96
CA LEU A 396 21.10 -3.01 -2.82
C LEU A 396 21.86 -1.69 -2.97
N TYR A 397 22.41 -1.18 -1.86
CA TYR A 397 23.22 0.03 -1.87
C TYR A 397 24.46 -0.14 -2.76
N ALA A 398 25.18 -1.26 -2.65
CA ALA A 398 26.35 -1.54 -3.48
C ALA A 398 26.00 -1.68 -4.97
N LEU A 399 24.92 -2.40 -5.30
CA LEU A 399 24.47 -2.59 -6.69
C LEU A 399 24.14 -1.27 -7.39
N ASN A 400 23.58 -0.29 -6.66
CA ASN A 400 23.15 1.00 -7.20
C ASN A 400 24.18 2.13 -7.01
N TYR A 401 25.43 1.79 -6.73
CA TYR A 401 26.51 2.76 -6.47
C TYR A 401 26.66 3.79 -7.61
N ASP A 402 26.79 3.35 -8.85
CA ASP A 402 27.05 4.22 -9.99
C ASP A 402 25.87 5.17 -10.25
N GLY A 403 24.63 4.69 -10.13
CA GLY A 403 23.43 5.53 -10.27
C GLY A 403 23.36 6.64 -9.24
N ARG A 404 23.78 6.36 -7.98
CA ARG A 404 23.83 7.40 -6.95
C ARG A 404 24.93 8.42 -7.18
N GLN A 405 26.08 8.03 -7.74
CA GLN A 405 27.13 8.99 -8.08
C GLN A 405 26.65 9.95 -9.17
N ILE A 406 26.02 9.45 -10.21
CA ILE A 406 25.44 10.28 -11.30
C ILE A 406 24.39 11.26 -10.73
N GLU A 407 23.52 10.79 -9.84
CA GLU A 407 22.50 11.66 -9.23
C GLU A 407 23.11 12.75 -8.35
N HIS A 408 24.12 12.39 -7.55
CA HIS A 408 24.86 13.34 -6.73
C HIS A 408 25.54 14.42 -7.59
N GLU A 409 26.17 14.04 -8.68
CA GLU A 409 26.80 14.98 -9.62
C GLU A 409 25.78 15.93 -10.28
N ARG A 410 24.59 15.42 -10.62
CA ARG A 410 23.49 16.26 -11.14
C ARG A 410 23.05 17.31 -10.13
N ILE A 411 22.82 16.90 -8.87
CA ILE A 411 22.39 17.81 -7.80
C ILE A 411 23.45 18.90 -7.57
N VAL A 412 24.72 18.54 -7.47
CA VAL A 412 25.82 19.47 -7.27
C VAL A 412 25.90 20.48 -8.40
N ASN A 413 25.82 20.02 -9.64
CA ASN A 413 25.89 20.89 -10.82
C ASN A 413 24.68 21.84 -10.92
N THR A 414 23.47 21.41 -10.48
CA THR A 414 22.27 22.26 -10.46
C THR A 414 22.36 23.32 -9.35
N THR A 415 22.99 23.01 -8.22
CA THR A 415 23.14 23.94 -7.10
C THR A 415 24.25 24.98 -7.34
N THR A 416 25.20 24.68 -8.22
CA THR A 416 26.32 25.58 -8.57
C THR A 416 25.97 26.58 -9.69
N THR A 417 24.82 26.36 -10.34
CA THR A 417 24.30 27.22 -11.43
C THR A 417 23.21 28.21 -10.98
N LEU A 418 22.85 28.21 -9.70
CA LEU A 418 21.98 29.18 -9.02
C LEU A 418 22.83 30.11 -8.14
#